data_4bf078e71c13e65fbffe7369d1655542
#
_entry.id   4bf078e71c13e65fbffe7369d1655542
#
_cell.length_a   1.000
_cell.length_b   1.000
_cell.length_c   1.000
_cell.angle_alpha   90.00
_cell.angle_beta   90.00
_cell.angle_gamma   90.00
#
_symmetry.space_group_name_H-M   'P 1'
#
loop_
_entity.id
_entity.type
_entity.pdbx_description
1 polymer ?
#
loop_
_entity_poly.entity_id
_entity_poly.type
_entity_poly.pdbx_seq_one_letter_code
_entity_poly.pdbx_strand_id
1 'polypeptide(L)'
;MKAIFGNDSVFHTSLFGMVFNIMLFTLGVYLIGIGQQGNNKLNFKNLITPGVICSFLALILYLLHIRAPKIITDFTGMVGDMTTPLAMIIIGVTLGAMNIKDVFNELRVYIYTIIKQLIFPVIAYPAIAFLIKDSYLRGLTLIMLSMPVGSSAVLFTNKYGGDSGLAAKTIFMTTLISVFTIPLVVYMFLI
;
A
#
# COMPACT_ATOMS: atom_id res chain seq x y z
N MET A 1 -8.82 -9.76 -2.51
CA MET A 1 -10.15 -9.14 -2.41
C MET A 1 -11.17 -9.83 -3.31
N LYS A 2 -10.99 -9.80 -4.64
CA LYS A 2 -11.92 -10.44 -5.58
C LYS A 2 -12.17 -11.93 -5.30
N ALA A 3 -11.14 -12.66 -4.84
CA ALA A 3 -11.24 -14.09 -4.53
C ALA A 3 -12.09 -14.41 -3.28
N ILE A 4 -12.22 -13.44 -2.35
CA ILE A 4 -12.96 -13.64 -1.08
C ILE A 4 -14.35 -13.03 -1.17
N PHE A 5 -14.48 -11.85 -1.76
CA PHE A 5 -15.71 -11.04 -1.75
C PHE A 5 -16.37 -10.86 -3.12
N GLY A 6 -15.87 -11.49 -4.17
CA GLY A 6 -16.44 -11.39 -5.51
C GLY A 6 -16.17 -10.05 -6.23
N ASN A 7 -16.90 -9.82 -7.33
CA ASN A 7 -16.67 -8.64 -8.20
C ASN A 7 -17.05 -7.30 -7.57
N ASP A 8 -18.03 -7.27 -6.67
CA ASP A 8 -18.49 -6.04 -6.03
C ASP A 8 -17.43 -5.44 -5.11
N SER A 9 -16.50 -6.28 -4.58
CA SER A 9 -15.36 -5.83 -3.79
C SER A 9 -14.40 -4.94 -4.56
N VAL A 10 -14.31 -5.08 -5.88
CA VAL A 10 -13.40 -4.32 -6.73
C VAL A 10 -13.74 -2.84 -6.69
N PHE A 11 -15.03 -2.50 -6.74
CA PHE A 11 -15.48 -1.11 -6.68
C PHE A 11 -15.08 -0.45 -5.34
N HIS A 12 -15.43 -1.09 -4.23
CA HIS A 12 -15.13 -0.57 -2.89
C HIS A 12 -13.62 -0.50 -2.63
N THR A 13 -12.87 -1.54 -3.06
CA THR A 13 -11.40 -1.55 -2.94
C THR A 13 -10.76 -0.43 -3.77
N SER A 14 -11.29 -0.14 -4.95
CA SER A 14 -10.78 0.96 -5.79
C SER A 14 -11.02 2.31 -5.15
N LEU A 15 -12.17 2.52 -4.52
CA LEU A 15 -12.49 3.76 -3.81
C LEU A 15 -11.54 3.97 -2.62
N PHE A 16 -11.34 2.94 -1.79
CA PHE A 16 -10.36 2.97 -0.71
C PHE A 16 -8.92 3.19 -1.23
N GLY A 17 -8.56 2.50 -2.32
CA GLY A 17 -7.26 2.64 -2.96
C GLY A 17 -7.00 4.06 -3.46
N MET A 18 -8.01 4.75 -3.93
CA MET A 18 -7.92 6.13 -4.38
C MET A 18 -7.59 7.09 -3.23
N VAL A 19 -8.34 7.01 -2.11
CA VAL A 19 -8.07 7.79 -0.91
C VAL A 19 -6.69 7.47 -0.36
N PHE A 20 -6.34 6.18 -0.30
CA PHE A 20 -5.02 5.72 0.13
C PHE A 20 -3.90 6.28 -0.75
N ASN A 21 -4.05 6.29 -2.08
CA ASN A 21 -3.05 6.84 -2.99
C ASN A 21 -2.85 8.35 -2.77
N ILE A 22 -3.91 9.13 -2.59
CA ILE A 22 -3.80 10.55 -2.28
C ILE A 22 -3.01 10.75 -0.98
N MET A 23 -3.36 10.01 0.07
CA MET A 23 -2.63 10.06 1.34
C MET A 23 -1.17 9.62 1.20
N LEU A 24 -0.92 8.55 0.46
CA LEU A 24 0.42 8.00 0.24
C LEU A 24 1.33 9.00 -0.49
N PHE A 25 0.84 9.60 -1.56
CA PHE A 25 1.61 10.58 -2.34
C PHE A 25 1.75 11.93 -1.64
N THR A 26 0.88 12.26 -0.70
CA THR A 26 0.94 13.51 0.07
C THR A 26 1.69 13.29 1.39
N LEU A 27 1.09 12.53 2.32
CA LEU A 27 1.65 12.30 3.65
C LEU A 27 2.86 11.37 3.61
N GLY A 28 2.85 10.34 2.77
CA GLY A 28 3.95 9.38 2.66
C GLY A 28 5.24 10.06 2.18
N VAL A 29 5.15 10.87 1.12
CA VAL A 29 6.30 11.64 0.62
C VAL A 29 6.79 12.67 1.64
N TYR A 30 5.87 13.34 2.35
CA TYR A 30 6.18 14.29 3.41
C TYR A 30 6.95 13.62 4.56
N LEU A 31 6.47 12.48 5.07
CA LEU A 31 7.08 11.76 6.19
C LEU A 31 8.48 11.24 5.84
N ILE A 32 8.68 10.74 4.62
CA ILE A 32 10.01 10.28 4.17
C ILE A 32 10.96 11.47 4.07
N GLY A 33 10.48 12.63 3.61
CA GLY A 33 11.28 13.85 3.51
C GLY A 33 11.72 14.43 4.85
N ILE A 34 10.93 14.27 5.92
CA ILE A 34 11.31 14.75 7.27
C ILE A 34 12.47 13.94 7.86
N GLY A 35 12.54 12.64 7.55
CA GLY A 35 13.57 11.74 8.09
C GLY A 35 14.99 12.03 7.58
N GLN A 36 15.16 12.92 6.61
CA GLN A 36 16.47 13.31 6.08
C GLN A 36 16.96 14.61 6.72
N GLN A 37 18.04 14.52 7.48
CA GLN A 37 18.83 15.65 7.99
C GLN A 37 19.55 16.35 6.83
N GLY A 38 18.85 17.09 6.06
CA GLY A 38 19.40 17.97 5.05
C GLY A 38 18.41 19.09 4.81
N ASN A 39 18.84 20.31 4.99
CA ASN A 39 18.23 21.65 4.89
C ASN A 39 17.21 21.85 3.73
N ASN A 40 16.42 20.85 3.44
CA ASN A 40 15.31 20.92 2.49
C ASN A 40 14.08 21.46 3.23
N LYS A 41 13.99 22.80 3.26
CA LYS A 41 12.71 23.49 3.40
C LYS A 41 11.72 22.72 2.55
N LEU A 42 10.64 22.24 3.18
CA LEU A 42 9.52 21.58 2.52
C LEU A 42 9.11 22.42 1.30
N ASN A 43 9.65 22.09 0.16
CA ASN A 43 9.27 22.71 -1.08
C ASN A 43 7.94 22.05 -1.45
N PHE A 44 6.83 22.78 -1.27
CA PHE A 44 5.50 22.35 -1.73
C PHE A 44 5.52 21.89 -3.20
N LYS A 45 6.47 22.37 -4.00
CA LYS A 45 6.71 21.88 -5.37
C LYS A 45 7.10 20.40 -5.42
N ASN A 46 7.76 19.86 -4.39
CA ASN A 46 8.14 18.44 -4.34
C ASN A 46 6.96 17.53 -3.98
N LEU A 47 5.88 18.07 -3.43
CA LEU A 47 4.63 17.35 -3.17
C LEU A 47 3.79 17.19 -4.45
N ILE A 48 3.96 18.06 -5.44
CA ILE A 48 3.29 17.97 -6.73
C ILE A 48 4.02 16.93 -7.59
N THR A 49 3.79 15.65 -7.27
CA THR A 49 4.32 14.54 -8.06
C THR A 49 3.34 14.16 -9.17
N PRO A 50 3.79 13.55 -10.27
CA PRO A 50 2.89 13.02 -11.29
C PRO A 50 1.81 12.09 -10.71
N GLY A 51 2.16 11.32 -9.67
CA GLY A 51 1.21 10.45 -8.97
C GLY A 51 0.08 11.21 -8.28
N VAL A 52 0.38 12.34 -7.61
CA VAL A 52 -0.64 13.19 -6.98
C VAL A 52 -1.53 13.81 -8.06
N ILE A 53 -0.95 14.36 -9.12
CA ILE A 53 -1.71 14.97 -10.22
C ILE A 53 -2.67 13.95 -10.85
N CYS A 54 -2.16 12.74 -11.18
CA CYS A 54 -2.97 11.68 -11.76
C CYS A 54 -4.08 11.20 -10.80
N SER A 55 -3.80 11.12 -9.49
CA SER A 55 -4.79 10.71 -8.50
C SER A 55 -5.91 11.75 -8.35
N PHE A 56 -5.58 13.04 -8.34
CA PHE A 56 -6.58 14.10 -8.33
C PHE A 56 -7.38 14.15 -9.65
N LEU A 57 -6.72 13.97 -10.78
CA LEU A 57 -7.40 13.91 -12.09
C LEU A 57 -8.38 12.75 -12.13
N ALA A 58 -7.96 11.57 -11.66
CA ALA A 58 -8.83 10.39 -11.58
C ALA A 58 -10.03 10.63 -10.67
N LEU A 59 -9.84 11.34 -9.53
CA LEU A 59 -10.93 11.72 -8.63
C LEU A 59 -11.93 12.65 -9.31
N ILE A 60 -11.44 13.68 -10.02
CA ILE A 60 -12.28 14.65 -10.74
C ILE A 60 -13.10 13.93 -11.82
N LEU A 61 -12.47 13.09 -12.64
CA LEU A 61 -13.15 12.32 -13.69
C LEU A 61 -14.22 11.39 -13.10
N TYR A 62 -13.92 10.76 -11.96
CA TYR A 62 -14.88 9.91 -11.25
C TYR A 62 -16.09 10.71 -10.74
N LEU A 63 -15.87 11.85 -10.07
CA LEU A 63 -16.95 12.72 -9.56
C LEU A 63 -17.80 13.33 -10.66
N LEU A 64 -17.21 13.66 -11.79
CA LEU A 64 -17.92 14.19 -12.97
C LEU A 64 -18.58 13.09 -13.80
N HIS A 65 -18.45 11.80 -13.41
CA HIS A 65 -18.97 10.65 -14.16
C HIS A 65 -18.50 10.62 -15.65
N ILE A 66 -17.35 11.23 -15.94
CA ILE A 66 -16.79 11.24 -17.29
C ILE A 66 -16.14 9.89 -17.56
N ARG A 67 -16.68 9.17 -18.55
CA ARG A 67 -16.07 7.92 -19.03
C ARG A 67 -15.02 8.23 -20.06
N ALA A 68 -13.76 7.87 -19.78
CA ALA A 68 -12.70 7.99 -20.76
C ALA A 68 -12.95 7.03 -21.96
N PRO A 69 -12.53 7.39 -23.17
CA PRO A 69 -12.58 6.51 -24.33
C PRO A 69 -11.89 5.17 -24.06
N LYS A 70 -12.41 4.09 -24.63
CA LYS A 70 -11.92 2.72 -24.40
C LYS A 70 -10.42 2.58 -24.66
N ILE A 71 -9.91 3.22 -25.69
CA ILE A 71 -8.48 3.23 -26.04
C ILE A 71 -7.62 3.76 -24.89
N ILE A 72 -8.06 4.83 -24.22
CA ILE A 72 -7.32 5.44 -23.11
C ILE A 72 -7.37 4.53 -21.88
N THR A 73 -8.53 3.94 -21.59
CA THR A 73 -8.67 3.03 -20.46
C THR A 73 -7.87 1.75 -20.65
N ASP A 74 -7.86 1.18 -21.85
CA ASP A 74 -7.10 -0.03 -22.16
C ASP A 74 -5.58 0.25 -22.09
N PHE A 75 -5.11 1.37 -22.64
CA PHE A 75 -3.71 1.77 -22.58
C PHE A 75 -3.25 2.01 -21.12
N THR A 76 -4.00 2.81 -20.38
CA THR A 76 -3.66 3.08 -18.97
C THR A 76 -3.74 1.82 -18.11
N GLY A 77 -4.66 0.91 -18.42
CA GLY A 77 -4.74 -0.41 -17.80
C GLY A 77 -3.48 -1.23 -18.03
N MET A 78 -3.05 -1.38 -19.30
CA MET A 78 -1.82 -2.11 -19.64
C MET A 78 -0.59 -1.55 -18.92
N VAL A 79 -0.42 -0.21 -18.90
CA VAL A 79 0.69 0.43 -18.19
C VAL A 79 0.57 0.19 -16.67
N GLY A 80 -0.64 0.25 -16.13
CA GLY A 80 -0.91 -0.04 -14.73
C GLY A 80 -0.54 -1.48 -14.33
N ASP A 81 -0.89 -2.44 -15.17
CA ASP A 81 -0.59 -3.87 -14.92
C ASP A 81 0.91 -4.17 -14.90
N MET A 82 1.73 -3.40 -15.63
CA MET A 82 3.19 -3.51 -15.59
C MET A 82 3.80 -3.03 -14.26
N THR A 83 3.08 -2.23 -13.49
CA THR A 83 3.60 -1.62 -12.25
C THR A 83 3.97 -2.68 -11.21
N THR A 84 3.15 -3.70 -11.03
CA THR A 84 3.41 -4.77 -10.06
C THR A 84 4.63 -5.61 -10.41
N PRO A 85 4.79 -6.15 -11.63
CA PRO A 85 6.01 -6.87 -12.02
C PRO A 85 7.28 -6.01 -11.89
N LEU A 86 7.23 -4.75 -12.35
CA LEU A 86 8.39 -3.84 -12.25
C LEU A 86 8.77 -3.56 -10.79
N ALA A 87 7.79 -3.34 -9.92
CA ALA A 87 8.03 -3.15 -8.50
C ALA A 87 8.67 -4.39 -7.85
N MET A 88 8.22 -5.60 -8.22
CA MET A 88 8.81 -6.85 -7.72
C MET A 88 10.26 -7.03 -8.20
N ILE A 89 10.57 -6.63 -9.44
CA ILE A 89 11.95 -6.64 -9.95
C ILE A 89 12.83 -5.68 -9.12
N ILE A 90 12.36 -4.46 -8.85
CA ILE A 90 13.12 -3.47 -8.05
C ILE A 90 13.36 -4.00 -6.63
N ILE A 91 12.34 -4.59 -6.00
CA ILE A 91 12.49 -5.21 -4.69
C ILE A 91 13.50 -6.36 -4.75
N GLY A 92 13.39 -7.23 -5.74
CA GLY A 92 14.30 -8.36 -5.95
C GLY A 92 15.75 -7.93 -6.15
N VAL A 93 16.00 -6.90 -6.96
CA VAL A 93 17.34 -6.30 -7.16
C VAL A 93 17.88 -5.70 -5.86
N THR A 94 17.03 -4.97 -5.13
CA THR A 94 17.44 -4.36 -3.85
C THR A 94 17.82 -5.43 -2.81
N LEU A 95 17.03 -6.50 -2.72
CA LEU A 95 17.32 -7.62 -1.82
C LEU A 95 18.54 -8.43 -2.28
N GLY A 96 18.69 -8.64 -3.60
CA GLY A 96 19.82 -9.38 -4.18
C GLY A 96 21.17 -8.68 -3.98
N ALA A 97 21.18 -7.37 -3.78
CA ALA A 97 22.37 -6.60 -3.43
C ALA A 97 22.79 -6.74 -1.96
N MET A 98 21.99 -7.41 -1.12
CA MET A 98 22.23 -7.58 0.32
C MET A 98 22.63 -9.02 0.63
N ASN A 99 23.32 -9.22 1.76
CA ASN A 99 23.53 -10.57 2.27
C ASN A 99 22.19 -11.16 2.77
N ILE A 100 21.91 -12.38 2.43
CA ILE A 100 20.67 -13.08 2.84
C ILE A 100 20.54 -13.07 4.38
N LYS A 101 21.63 -13.21 5.12
CA LYS A 101 21.63 -13.16 6.59
C LYS A 101 21.13 -11.81 7.12
N ASP A 102 21.46 -10.70 6.46
CA ASP A 102 21.05 -9.36 6.86
C ASP A 102 19.55 -9.12 6.62
N VAL A 103 18.96 -9.83 5.64
CA VAL A 103 17.52 -9.77 5.35
C VAL A 103 16.72 -10.35 6.51
N PHE A 104 17.19 -11.45 7.11
CA PHE A 104 16.49 -12.16 8.19
C PHE A 104 16.93 -11.74 9.59
N ASN A 105 18.03 -11.01 9.75
CA ASN A 105 18.57 -10.67 11.07
C ASN A 105 18.04 -9.34 11.63
N GLU A 106 17.11 -8.68 10.94
CA GLU A 106 16.58 -7.37 11.36
C GLU A 106 15.34 -7.54 12.25
N LEU A 107 15.54 -7.59 13.56
CA LEU A 107 14.47 -7.78 14.56
C LEU A 107 13.35 -6.72 14.44
N ARG A 108 13.70 -5.48 14.05
CA ARG A 108 12.74 -4.38 13.87
C ARG A 108 11.67 -4.72 12.85
N VAL A 109 12.05 -5.42 11.76
CA VAL A 109 11.13 -5.82 10.69
C VAL A 109 10.11 -6.85 11.20
N TYR A 110 10.54 -7.79 12.03
CA TYR A 110 9.63 -8.79 12.61
C TYR A 110 8.62 -8.15 13.57
N ILE A 111 9.11 -7.30 14.48
CA ILE A 111 8.25 -6.58 15.44
C ILE A 111 7.21 -5.74 14.66
N TYR A 112 7.66 -4.97 13.66
CA TYR A 112 6.78 -4.18 12.82
C TYR A 112 5.74 -5.04 12.09
N THR A 113 6.16 -6.18 11.53
CA THR A 113 5.28 -7.09 10.79
C THR A 113 4.17 -7.63 11.69
N ILE A 114 4.52 -8.10 12.89
CA ILE A 114 3.54 -8.62 13.86
C ILE A 114 2.57 -7.52 14.29
N ILE A 115 3.09 -6.35 14.63
CA ILE A 115 2.25 -5.21 15.04
C ILE A 115 1.29 -4.84 13.91
N LYS A 116 1.80 -4.67 12.71
CA LYS A 116 1.03 -4.17 11.56
C LYS A 116 0.00 -5.18 11.05
N GLN A 117 0.34 -6.47 11.00
CA GLN A 117 -0.52 -7.48 10.38
C GLN A 117 -1.44 -8.22 11.35
N LEU A 118 -1.10 -8.27 12.64
CA LEU A 118 -1.89 -8.95 13.65
C LEU A 118 -2.47 -7.97 14.67
N ILE A 119 -1.62 -7.23 15.38
CA ILE A 119 -2.05 -6.41 16.50
C ILE A 119 -2.93 -5.25 16.02
N PHE A 120 -2.52 -4.55 14.96
CA PHE A 120 -3.25 -3.40 14.45
C PHE A 120 -4.67 -3.73 13.95
N PRO A 121 -4.90 -4.78 13.13
CA PRO A 121 -6.24 -5.18 12.74
C PRO A 121 -7.12 -5.61 13.92
N VAL A 122 -6.56 -6.32 14.91
CA VAL A 122 -7.28 -6.76 16.11
C VAL A 122 -7.74 -5.55 16.94
N ILE A 123 -6.86 -4.58 17.18
CA ILE A 123 -7.19 -3.36 17.92
C ILE A 123 -8.16 -2.47 17.13
N ALA A 124 -8.02 -2.41 15.81
CA ALA A 124 -8.89 -1.61 14.95
C ALA A 124 -10.30 -2.22 14.79
N TYR A 125 -10.45 -3.53 14.98
CA TYR A 125 -11.71 -4.23 14.76
C TYR A 125 -12.89 -3.65 15.54
N PRO A 126 -12.82 -3.38 16.86
CA PRO A 126 -13.96 -2.80 17.59
C PRO A 126 -14.33 -1.41 17.08
N ALA A 127 -13.36 -0.59 16.70
CA ALA A 127 -13.63 0.72 16.09
C ALA A 127 -14.30 0.58 14.72
N ILE A 128 -13.84 -0.35 13.89
CA ILE A 128 -14.43 -0.66 12.59
C ILE A 128 -15.86 -1.20 12.77
N ALA A 129 -16.07 -2.10 13.73
CA ALA A 129 -17.38 -2.68 14.00
C ALA A 129 -18.39 -1.64 14.51
N PHE A 130 -17.91 -0.63 15.23
CA PHE A 130 -18.75 0.48 15.69
C PHE A 130 -19.13 1.44 14.55
N LEU A 131 -18.17 1.77 13.68
CA LEU A 131 -18.36 2.72 12.57
C LEU A 131 -19.09 2.11 11.38
N ILE A 132 -18.79 0.84 11.05
CA ILE A 132 -19.28 0.16 9.85
C ILE A 132 -20.25 -0.95 10.28
N LYS A 133 -21.55 -0.67 10.12
CA LYS A 133 -22.61 -1.65 10.45
C LYS A 133 -22.70 -2.79 9.43
N ASP A 134 -22.35 -2.53 8.17
CA ASP A 134 -22.35 -3.51 7.10
C ASP A 134 -21.22 -4.53 7.30
N SER A 135 -21.61 -5.80 7.45
CA SER A 135 -20.68 -6.93 7.68
C SER A 135 -19.70 -7.10 6.51
N TYR A 136 -20.16 -6.88 5.29
CA TYR A 136 -19.34 -6.98 4.08
C TYR A 136 -18.23 -5.90 4.07
N LEU A 137 -18.60 -4.62 4.25
CA LEU A 137 -17.65 -3.51 4.28
C LEU A 137 -16.69 -3.62 5.46
N ARG A 138 -17.15 -4.11 6.59
CA ARG A 138 -16.33 -4.36 7.78
C ARG A 138 -15.24 -5.39 7.50
N GLY A 139 -15.62 -6.54 6.91
CA GLY A 139 -14.66 -7.57 6.52
C GLY A 139 -13.64 -7.09 5.48
N LEU A 140 -14.11 -6.35 4.48
CA LEU A 140 -13.26 -5.79 3.44
C LEU A 140 -12.23 -4.82 4.04
N THR A 141 -12.67 -3.90 4.92
CA THR A 141 -11.78 -2.95 5.61
C THR A 141 -10.75 -3.67 6.47
N LEU A 142 -11.15 -4.70 7.21
CA LEU A 142 -10.27 -5.48 8.07
C LEU A 142 -9.16 -6.18 7.25
N ILE A 143 -9.53 -6.80 6.13
CA ILE A 143 -8.55 -7.45 5.25
C ILE A 143 -7.59 -6.41 4.64
N MET A 144 -8.09 -5.23 4.24
CA MET A 144 -7.22 -4.16 3.73
C MET A 144 -6.19 -3.70 4.77
N LEU A 145 -6.58 -3.61 6.04
CA LEU A 145 -5.66 -3.29 7.13
C LEU A 145 -4.61 -4.38 7.37
N SER A 146 -4.96 -5.64 7.13
CA SER A 146 -4.06 -6.79 7.31
C SER A 146 -3.13 -7.03 6.13
N MET A 147 -3.30 -6.30 5.02
CA MET A 147 -2.44 -6.45 3.85
C MET A 147 -0.97 -6.10 4.14
N PRO A 148 0.00 -6.76 3.46
CA PRO A 148 1.42 -6.45 3.60
C PRO A 148 1.73 -5.01 3.14
N VAL A 149 2.94 -4.56 3.46
CA VAL A 149 3.41 -3.23 3.05
C VAL A 149 3.48 -3.14 1.53
N GLY A 150 2.99 -2.04 0.98
CA GLY A 150 2.97 -1.81 -0.46
C GLY A 150 4.37 -1.59 -1.04
N SER A 151 4.60 -2.10 -2.24
CA SER A 151 5.85 -1.96 -3.00
C SER A 151 6.27 -0.50 -3.25
N SER A 152 5.31 0.42 -3.21
CA SER A 152 5.54 1.87 -3.31
C SER A 152 6.52 2.40 -2.24
N ALA A 153 6.65 1.73 -1.08
CA ALA A 153 7.59 2.14 -0.04
C ALA A 153 9.05 2.11 -0.54
N VAL A 154 9.48 1.07 -1.26
CA VAL A 154 10.83 1.00 -1.85
C VAL A 154 11.01 2.05 -2.94
N LEU A 155 10.00 2.26 -3.78
CA LEU A 155 10.05 3.27 -4.84
C LEU A 155 10.22 4.68 -4.26
N PHE A 156 9.52 4.98 -3.19
CA PHE A 156 9.60 6.29 -2.53
C PHE A 156 10.91 6.48 -1.77
N THR A 157 11.38 5.47 -1.04
CA THR A 157 12.68 5.57 -0.36
C THR A 157 13.83 5.72 -1.35
N ASN A 158 13.77 5.05 -2.51
CA ASN A 158 14.76 5.25 -3.59
C ASN A 158 14.69 6.66 -4.19
N LYS A 159 13.49 7.21 -4.37
CA LYS A 159 13.30 8.52 -5.04
C LYS A 159 13.54 9.70 -4.10
N TYR A 160 13.09 9.62 -2.87
CA TYR A 160 13.10 10.73 -1.91
C TYR A 160 14.18 10.61 -0.84
N GLY A 161 15.04 9.60 -0.98
CA GLY A 161 16.09 9.29 -0.03
C GLY A 161 15.53 8.65 1.24
N GLY A 162 15.95 7.54 1.61
CA GLY A 162 15.52 6.76 2.75
C GLY A 162 16.25 5.43 2.73
N ASP A 163 16.04 4.60 3.73
CA ASP A 163 16.61 3.27 3.75
C ASP A 163 15.79 2.32 2.86
N SER A 164 16.15 2.28 1.57
CA SER A 164 15.51 1.38 0.59
C SER A 164 15.75 -0.09 0.93
N GLY A 165 16.86 -0.39 1.61
CA GLY A 165 17.16 -1.72 2.10
C GLY A 165 16.21 -2.17 3.18
N LEU A 166 15.98 -1.35 4.19
CA LEU A 166 15.01 -1.63 5.24
C LEU A 166 13.59 -1.74 4.66
N ALA A 167 13.22 -0.86 3.72
CA ALA A 167 11.93 -0.92 3.05
C ALA A 167 11.74 -2.22 2.27
N ALA A 168 12.74 -2.68 1.51
CA ALA A 168 12.70 -3.94 0.76
C ALA A 168 12.59 -5.16 1.69
N LYS A 169 13.38 -5.21 2.78
CA LYS A 169 13.29 -6.24 3.82
C LYS A 169 11.88 -6.28 4.42
N THR A 170 11.32 -5.11 4.74
CA THR A 170 9.98 -5.01 5.35
C THR A 170 8.89 -5.52 4.40
N ILE A 171 8.94 -5.15 3.11
CA ILE A 171 7.98 -5.63 2.11
C ILE A 171 8.09 -7.15 1.96
N PHE A 172 9.31 -7.67 1.83
CA PHE A 172 9.54 -9.11 1.69
C PHE A 172 8.99 -9.89 2.89
N MET A 173 9.35 -9.48 4.11
CA MET A 173 8.92 -10.17 5.33
C MET A 173 7.43 -10.05 5.58
N THR A 174 6.84 -8.86 5.38
CA THR A 174 5.39 -8.69 5.51
C THR A 174 4.63 -9.51 4.48
N THR A 175 5.13 -9.62 3.25
CA THR A 175 4.51 -10.43 2.19
C THR A 175 4.62 -11.91 2.53
N LEU A 176 5.78 -12.38 2.99
CA LEU A 176 5.97 -13.78 3.38
C LEU A 176 5.03 -14.18 4.54
N ILE A 177 4.97 -13.36 5.57
CA ILE A 177 4.16 -13.62 6.77
C ILE A 177 2.66 -13.47 6.47
N SER A 178 2.27 -12.62 5.50
CA SER A 178 0.87 -12.40 5.10
C SER A 178 0.17 -13.68 4.60
N VAL A 179 0.93 -14.64 4.09
CA VAL A 179 0.40 -15.95 3.67
C VAL A 179 -0.30 -16.67 4.82
N PHE A 180 0.18 -16.47 6.05
CA PHE A 180 -0.40 -17.05 7.26
C PHE A 180 -1.33 -16.08 7.98
N THR A 181 -0.98 -14.80 8.04
CA THR A 181 -1.74 -13.81 8.83
C THR A 181 -3.07 -13.45 8.19
N ILE A 182 -3.16 -13.35 6.86
CA ILE A 182 -4.42 -13.02 6.19
C ILE A 182 -5.47 -14.13 6.40
N PRO A 183 -5.18 -15.42 6.15
CA PRO A 183 -6.12 -16.50 6.45
C PRO A 183 -6.51 -16.55 7.94
N LEU A 184 -5.56 -16.30 8.85
CA LEU A 184 -5.82 -16.27 10.28
C LEU A 184 -6.81 -15.16 10.65
N VAL A 185 -6.62 -13.95 10.15
CA VAL A 185 -7.52 -12.80 10.40
C VAL A 185 -8.91 -13.07 9.80
N VAL A 186 -8.97 -13.64 8.60
CA VAL A 186 -10.25 -14.03 7.97
C VAL A 186 -10.98 -15.04 8.85
N TYR A 187 -10.27 -16.07 9.33
CA TYR A 187 -10.86 -17.10 10.19
C TYR A 187 -11.36 -16.53 11.53
N MET A 188 -10.59 -15.63 12.16
CA MET A 188 -10.95 -15.06 13.47
C MET A 188 -12.15 -14.10 13.43
N PHE A 189 -12.36 -13.39 12.34
CA PHE A 189 -13.31 -12.26 12.32
C PHE A 189 -14.40 -12.36 11.26
N LEU A 190 -14.28 -13.29 10.29
CA LEU A 190 -15.22 -13.42 9.16
C LEU A 190 -15.93 -14.79 9.12
N ILE A 191 -15.41 -15.79 9.81
CA ILE A 191 -16.00 -17.11 9.97
C ILE A 191 -16.40 -17.32 11.42
#